data_8e642cfa5043074841be043f254d7e42
#
_entry.id   8e642cfa5043074841be043f254d7e42
#
_cell.length_a   1.000
_cell.length_b   1.000
_cell.length_c   1.000
_cell.angle_alpha   90.00
_cell.angle_beta   90.00
_cell.angle_gamma   90.00
#
_symmetry.space_group_name_H-M   'P 1'
#
loop_
_entity.id
_entity.type
_entity.pdbx_description
1 polymer ?
#
loop_
_entity_poly.entity_id
_entity_poly.type
_entity_poly.pdbx_seq_one_letter_code
_entity_poly.pdbx_strand_id
1 'polypeptide(L)'
;MATITLTVELTDTEQAILHNDLLNINDWLQAAMDGKKNNCWKRMQQEWTTKLMNDGSFTDPIPSNQAGFVALVTAREDYQTRAERDTVQDIPETE
;
A
#
# COMPACT_ATOMS: atom_id res chain seq x y z
N MET A 1 -13.35 7.60 -6.15
CA MET A 1 -12.90 6.21 -5.95
C MET A 1 -12.07 5.77 -7.14
N ALA A 2 -10.97 5.11 -6.88
CA ALA A 2 -10.09 4.67 -7.95
C ALA A 2 -10.36 3.22 -8.30
N THR A 3 -10.32 2.90 -9.59
CA THR A 3 -10.43 1.53 -10.05
C THR A 3 -9.14 1.18 -10.79
N ILE A 4 -8.48 0.13 -10.32
CA ILE A 4 -7.26 -0.33 -10.96
C ILE A 4 -7.56 -1.67 -11.60
N THR A 5 -7.32 -1.76 -12.91
CA THR A 5 -7.54 -2.99 -13.65
C THR A 5 -6.23 -3.76 -13.71
N LEU A 6 -6.28 -5.01 -13.25
CA LEU A 6 -5.12 -5.88 -13.24
C LEU A 6 -5.28 -6.95 -14.30
N THR A 7 -4.25 -7.12 -15.12
CA THR A 7 -4.22 -8.20 -16.11
C THR A 7 -3.12 -9.17 -15.71
N VAL A 8 -3.50 -10.44 -15.56
CA VAL A 8 -2.56 -11.51 -15.24
C VAL A 8 -2.62 -12.53 -16.35
N GLU A 9 -1.45 -12.87 -16.89
CA GLU A 9 -1.39 -13.86 -17.97
C GLU A 9 -1.18 -15.24 -17.38
N LEU A 10 -2.00 -16.17 -17.82
CA LEU A 10 -1.94 -17.55 -17.39
C LEU A 10 -1.99 -18.44 -18.61
N THR A 11 -1.22 -19.52 -18.60
CA THR A 11 -1.38 -20.54 -19.61
C THR A 11 -2.67 -21.32 -19.31
N ASP A 12 -3.16 -22.04 -20.32
CA ASP A 12 -4.35 -22.87 -20.12
C ASP A 12 -4.14 -23.87 -18.99
N THR A 13 -2.93 -24.42 -18.89
CA THR A 13 -2.59 -25.37 -17.84
C THR A 13 -2.66 -24.72 -16.47
N GLU A 14 -2.09 -23.52 -16.35
CA GLU A 14 -2.10 -22.81 -15.08
C GLU A 14 -3.52 -22.44 -14.65
N GLN A 15 -4.34 -22.04 -15.61
CA GLN A 15 -5.73 -21.73 -15.32
C GLN A 15 -6.47 -22.96 -14.80
N ALA A 16 -6.23 -24.11 -15.42
CA ALA A 16 -6.85 -25.35 -14.98
C ALA A 16 -6.41 -25.72 -13.57
N ILE A 17 -5.14 -25.50 -13.24
CA ILE A 17 -4.63 -25.76 -11.91
C ILE A 17 -5.36 -24.90 -10.88
N LEU A 18 -5.52 -23.61 -11.18
CA LEU A 18 -6.19 -22.71 -10.26
C LEU A 18 -7.67 -23.06 -10.11
N HIS A 19 -8.33 -23.44 -11.20
CA HIS A 19 -9.74 -23.82 -11.14
C HIS A 19 -9.96 -25.10 -10.34
N ASN A 20 -8.94 -25.93 -10.24
CA ASN A 20 -9.04 -27.14 -9.42
C ASN A 20 -9.18 -26.80 -7.93
N ASP A 21 -8.59 -25.69 -7.53
CA ASP A 21 -8.53 -25.34 -6.10
C ASP A 21 -9.42 -24.15 -5.74
N LEU A 22 -9.61 -23.22 -6.65
CA LEU A 22 -10.33 -21.99 -6.35
C LEU A 22 -11.71 -22.00 -6.98
N LEU A 23 -12.70 -21.63 -6.17
CA LEU A 23 -14.05 -21.51 -6.66
C LEU A 23 -14.17 -20.39 -7.67
N ASN A 24 -13.53 -19.26 -7.42
CA ASN A 24 -13.56 -18.10 -8.29
C ASN A 24 -12.25 -17.34 -8.18
N ILE A 25 -11.51 -17.29 -9.29
CA ILE A 25 -10.19 -16.66 -9.30
C ILE A 25 -10.30 -15.17 -9.01
N ASN A 26 -11.30 -14.50 -9.59
CA ASN A 26 -11.46 -13.06 -9.39
C ASN A 26 -11.77 -12.73 -7.94
N ASP A 27 -12.61 -13.53 -7.30
CA ASP A 27 -12.92 -13.33 -5.89
C ASP A 27 -11.70 -13.54 -5.02
N TRP A 28 -10.89 -14.55 -5.37
CA TRP A 28 -9.66 -14.79 -4.62
C TRP A 28 -8.71 -13.60 -4.75
N LEU A 29 -8.57 -13.05 -5.96
CA LEU A 29 -7.71 -11.90 -6.19
C LEU A 29 -8.20 -10.68 -5.41
N GLN A 30 -9.51 -10.45 -5.40
CA GLN A 30 -10.08 -9.34 -4.64
C GLN A 30 -9.80 -9.50 -3.15
N ALA A 31 -10.00 -10.70 -2.62
CA ALA A 31 -9.75 -10.97 -1.22
C ALA A 31 -8.28 -10.79 -0.86
N ALA A 32 -7.38 -11.22 -1.74
CA ALA A 32 -5.93 -11.04 -1.53
C ALA A 32 -5.57 -9.56 -1.50
N MET A 33 -6.18 -8.78 -2.40
CA MET A 33 -5.95 -7.34 -2.44
C MET A 33 -6.47 -6.67 -1.18
N ASP A 34 -7.66 -7.09 -0.71
CA ASP A 34 -8.22 -6.53 0.51
C ASP A 34 -7.31 -6.79 1.71
N GLY A 35 -6.74 -7.98 1.80
CA GLY A 35 -5.78 -8.29 2.85
C GLY A 35 -4.53 -7.44 2.75
N LYS A 36 -4.04 -7.24 1.53
CA LYS A 36 -2.86 -6.42 1.32
C LYS A 36 -3.13 -4.95 1.69
N LYS A 37 -4.29 -4.43 1.31
CA LYS A 37 -4.68 -3.07 1.68
C LYS A 37 -4.66 -2.89 3.18
N ASN A 38 -5.22 -3.85 3.90
CA ASN A 38 -5.29 -3.78 5.35
C ASN A 38 -3.89 -3.79 5.97
N ASN A 39 -3.02 -4.65 5.49
CA ASN A 39 -1.66 -4.75 6.00
C ASN A 39 -0.86 -3.48 5.70
N CYS A 40 -1.02 -2.91 4.52
CA CYS A 40 -0.36 -1.68 4.15
C CYS A 40 -0.85 -0.52 5.01
N TRP A 41 -2.16 -0.48 5.28
CA TRP A 41 -2.72 0.56 6.13
C TRP A 41 -2.15 0.49 7.55
N LYS A 42 -2.07 -0.72 8.10
CA LYS A 42 -1.54 -0.88 9.45
C LYS A 42 -0.09 -0.39 9.55
N ARG A 43 0.72 -0.70 8.53
CA ARG A 43 2.11 -0.25 8.53
C ARG A 43 2.20 1.26 8.43
N MET A 44 1.40 1.86 7.55
CA MET A 44 1.38 3.30 7.38
C MET A 44 0.96 3.99 8.67
N GLN A 45 -0.08 3.47 9.30
CA GLN A 45 -0.58 4.02 10.55
C GLN A 45 0.48 3.98 11.64
N GLN A 46 1.13 2.84 11.82
CA GLN A 46 2.17 2.71 12.84
C GLN A 46 3.35 3.62 12.57
N GLU A 47 3.82 3.60 11.33
CA GLU A 47 5.00 4.35 10.95
C GLU A 47 4.79 5.85 11.10
N TRP A 48 3.69 6.34 10.57
CA TRP A 48 3.46 7.78 10.55
C TRP A 48 2.93 8.32 11.88
N THR A 49 2.21 7.50 12.66
CA THR A 49 1.84 7.93 14.01
C THR A 49 3.10 8.21 14.82
N THR A 50 4.08 7.32 14.74
CA THR A 50 5.34 7.51 15.46
C THR A 50 6.07 8.76 14.97
N LYS A 51 6.14 8.96 13.66
CA LYS A 51 6.81 10.13 13.11
C LYS A 51 6.13 11.43 13.52
N LEU A 52 4.80 11.45 13.47
CA LEU A 52 4.06 12.65 13.85
C LEU A 52 4.21 12.98 15.33
N MET A 53 4.21 11.96 16.17
CA MET A 53 4.37 12.16 17.59
C MET A 53 5.77 12.66 17.96
N ASN A 54 6.76 12.32 17.15
CA ASN A 54 8.12 12.74 17.39
C ASN A 54 8.48 14.06 16.69
N ASP A 55 7.56 14.60 15.88
CA ASP A 55 7.80 15.85 15.18
C ASP A 55 7.36 17.01 16.04
N GLY A 56 8.32 17.73 16.62
CA GLY A 56 8.00 18.83 17.51
C GLY A 56 7.28 19.99 16.85
N SER A 57 7.33 20.08 15.53
CA SER A 57 6.64 21.15 14.82
C SER A 57 5.21 20.77 14.45
N PHE A 58 4.82 19.52 14.61
CA PHE A 58 3.46 19.07 14.32
C PHE A 58 2.62 19.21 15.59
N THR A 59 1.66 20.13 15.56
CA THR A 59 0.85 20.40 16.74
C THR A 59 -0.63 20.10 16.52
N ASP A 60 -1.00 19.72 15.30
CA ASP A 60 -2.40 19.43 14.99
C ASP A 60 -2.79 18.04 15.50
N PRO A 61 -4.08 17.83 15.78
CA PRO A 61 -4.52 16.49 16.18
C PRO A 61 -4.32 15.50 15.04
N ILE A 62 -3.99 14.27 15.40
CA ILE A 62 -3.87 13.19 14.43
C ILE A 62 -5.27 12.67 14.15
N PRO A 63 -5.71 12.69 12.86
CA PRO A 63 -7.05 12.20 12.53
C PRO A 63 -7.23 10.73 12.92
N SER A 64 -8.40 10.40 13.43
CA SER A 64 -8.68 9.02 13.83
C SER A 64 -9.23 8.18 12.69
N ASN A 65 -9.77 8.80 11.63
CA ASN A 65 -10.29 8.04 10.51
C ASN A 65 -9.20 7.85 9.46
N GLN A 66 -9.35 6.78 8.69
CA GLN A 66 -8.36 6.40 7.71
C GLN A 66 -8.16 7.47 6.64
N ALA A 67 -9.25 7.97 6.09
CA ALA A 67 -9.16 8.94 5.00
C ALA A 67 -8.47 10.22 5.44
N GLY A 68 -8.80 10.72 6.62
CA GLY A 68 -8.19 11.92 7.16
C GLY A 68 -6.71 11.74 7.47
N PHE A 69 -6.37 10.58 8.05
CA PHE A 69 -4.98 10.26 8.34
C PHE A 69 -4.14 10.21 7.06
N VAL A 70 -4.63 9.50 6.06
CA VAL A 70 -3.91 9.37 4.79
C VAL A 70 -3.76 10.73 4.11
N ALA A 71 -4.83 11.53 4.13
CA ALA A 71 -4.77 12.86 3.52
C ALA A 71 -3.73 13.75 4.21
N LEU A 72 -3.68 13.70 5.53
CA LEU A 72 -2.70 14.48 6.29
C LEU A 72 -1.27 14.04 5.93
N VAL A 73 -1.03 12.74 5.94
CA VAL A 73 0.31 12.22 5.70
C VAL A 73 0.79 12.49 4.27
N THR A 74 -0.06 12.23 3.30
CA THR A 74 0.35 12.36 1.89
C THR A 74 0.54 13.81 1.47
N ALA A 75 -0.01 14.77 2.23
CA ALA A 75 0.19 16.18 1.94
C ALA A 75 1.50 16.72 2.52
N ARG A 76 2.21 15.95 3.32
CA ARG A 76 3.44 16.42 3.96
C ARG A 76 4.58 16.46 2.94
N GLU A 77 5.50 17.38 3.15
CA GLU A 77 6.65 17.51 2.27
C GLU A 77 7.62 16.34 2.40
N ASP A 78 7.62 15.70 3.58
CA ASP A 78 8.53 14.59 3.82
C ASP A 78 7.93 13.23 3.44
N TYR A 79 6.73 13.21 2.88
CA TYR A 79 6.11 11.97 2.45
C TYR A 79 6.63 11.56 1.07
N GLN A 80 6.96 10.29 0.94
CA GLN A 80 7.34 9.70 -0.35
C GLN A 80 6.66 8.36 -0.50
N THR A 81 6.22 8.05 -1.71
CA THR A 81 5.68 6.73 -2.01
C THR A 81 6.82 5.72 -1.99
N ARG A 82 6.48 4.44 -1.99
CA ARG A 82 7.48 3.39 -2.06
C ARG A 82 8.36 3.52 -3.30
N ALA A 83 7.73 3.85 -4.42
CA ALA A 83 8.46 4.03 -5.67
C ALA A 83 9.47 5.17 -5.56
N GLU A 84 9.08 6.26 -4.95
CA GLU A 84 9.98 7.40 -4.77
C GLU A 84 11.14 7.05 -3.84
N ARG A 85 10.86 6.33 -2.75
CA ARG A 85 11.91 5.93 -1.81
C ARG A 85 12.89 4.96 -2.46
N ASP A 86 12.36 4.03 -3.25
CA ASP A 86 13.22 3.04 -3.92
C ASP A 86 14.10 3.69 -4.97
N THR A 87 13.59 4.72 -5.64
CA THR A 87 14.40 5.46 -6.61
C THR A 87 15.59 6.12 -5.93
N VAL A 88 15.36 6.71 -4.76
CA VAL A 88 16.44 7.32 -4.00
C VAL A 88 17.44 6.26 -3.56
N GLN A 89 16.96 5.10 -3.12
CA GLN A 89 17.83 4.03 -2.68
C GLN A 89 18.61 3.41 -3.81
N ASP A 90 18.08 3.50 -5.02
CA ASP A 90 18.76 2.95 -6.18
C ASP A 90 19.88 3.85 -6.68
N ILE A 91 19.98 5.04 -6.16
CA ILE A 91 21.09 5.88 -6.52
C ILE A 91 22.34 5.15 -6.10
N PRO A 92 23.18 4.82 -7.03
CA PRO A 92 24.32 4.01 -6.74
C PRO A 92 25.17 4.72 -5.77
N GLU A 93 25.54 4.00 -4.85
CA GLU A 93 26.31 4.54 -3.93
C GLU A 93 27.50 4.58 -4.58
N THR A 94 27.48 4.32 -5.57
CA THR A 94 28.34 4.32 -6.33
C THR A 94 29.47 4.09 -5.76
N GLU A 95 29.45 3.63 -5.49
CA GLU A 95 30.21 3.31 -5.14
C GLU A 95 31.08 3.37 -5.51
#